data_f5fd8712a8db6cba421df646c70e690e
#
_entry.id   f5fd8712a8db6cba421df646c70e690e
#
_cell.length_a   1.000
_cell.length_b   1.000
_cell.length_c   1.000
_cell.angle_alpha   90.00
_cell.angle_beta   90.00
_cell.angle_gamma   90.00
#
_symmetry.space_group_name_H-M   'P 1'
#
loop_
_entity.id
_entity.type
_entity.pdbx_description
1 polymer ?
#
loop_
_entity_poly.entity_id
_entity_poly.type
_entity_poly.pdbx_seq_one_letter_code
_entity_poly.pdbx_strand_id
1 'polypeptide(L)'
;MSDMKAAIEPSSDPSSRTFTVDAYRSRGWWALEIPSAQVFTQTRRLDTAEATAKDAIGLMLDVTPESIVIEDVKVHLTDDQERDLEEAQRRAHDADLAKHESRLAMSRLVTRMRNDHISLRDIAHILGLSHQRVAQLEAEARGSGDHD
;
A
#
# COMPACT_ATOMS: atom_id res chain seq x y z
N MET A 1 30.53 31.38 1.78
CA MET A 1 29.21 31.54 2.46
C MET A 1 28.02 31.52 1.53
N SER A 2 28.24 31.54 0.24
CA SER A 2 27.16 31.43 -0.77
C SER A 2 26.86 29.99 -1.21
N ASP A 3 27.61 29.00 -0.72
CA ASP A 3 27.55 27.64 -1.21
C ASP A 3 26.33 26.84 -0.66
N MET A 4 25.70 27.34 0.39
CA MET A 4 24.51 26.68 0.96
C MET A 4 23.23 26.91 0.15
N LYS A 5 23.18 27.89 -0.71
CA LYS A 5 22.03 28.16 -1.56
C LYS A 5 21.97 27.28 -2.80
N ALA A 6 23.11 26.74 -3.24
CA ALA A 6 23.17 25.90 -4.44
C ALA A 6 22.71 24.45 -4.19
N ALA A 7 22.71 24.00 -2.91
CA ALA A 7 22.34 22.64 -2.56
C ALA A 7 20.82 22.44 -2.36
N ILE A 8 20.04 23.52 -2.40
CA ILE A 8 18.60 23.50 -2.12
C ILE A 8 17.79 23.91 -3.35
N GLU A 9 18.38 23.86 -4.51
CA GLU A 9 17.62 24.15 -5.72
C GLU A 9 16.68 22.98 -6.00
N PRO A 10 15.34 23.16 -5.85
CA PRO A 10 14.43 22.14 -6.30
C PRO A 10 14.58 21.99 -7.81
N SER A 11 14.46 20.77 -8.27
CA SER A 11 14.43 20.47 -9.68
C SER A 11 13.65 21.55 -10.44
N SER A 12 14.28 22.13 -11.41
CA SER A 12 13.87 23.33 -12.11
C SER A 12 12.69 23.15 -13.06
N ASP A 13 11.76 22.24 -12.76
CA ASP A 13 10.52 22.17 -13.51
C ASP A 13 9.47 23.05 -12.82
N PRO A 14 9.17 24.25 -13.37
CA PRO A 14 8.20 25.13 -12.75
C PRO A 14 6.76 24.61 -12.79
N SER A 15 6.53 23.46 -13.43
CA SER A 15 5.17 22.92 -13.58
C SER A 15 4.82 21.84 -12.57
N SER A 16 5.77 21.27 -11.84
CA SER A 16 5.46 20.30 -10.80
C SER A 16 6.14 20.67 -9.48
N ARG A 17 5.33 21.16 -8.56
CA ARG A 17 5.76 21.43 -7.18
C ARG A 17 5.36 20.24 -6.32
N THR A 18 6.37 19.50 -5.88
CA THR A 18 6.22 18.29 -5.08
C THR A 18 6.50 18.58 -3.62
N PHE A 19 5.59 18.15 -2.75
CA PHE A 19 5.68 18.39 -1.30
C PHE A 19 5.41 17.12 -0.53
N THR A 20 5.98 17.03 0.67
CA THR A 20 5.66 16.02 1.66
C THR A 20 4.91 16.67 2.81
N VAL A 21 3.87 16.01 3.29
CA VAL A 21 3.03 16.47 4.39
C VAL A 21 3.28 15.58 5.60
N ASP A 22 3.54 16.20 6.75
CA ASP A 22 3.60 15.51 8.05
C ASP A 22 2.27 15.69 8.78
N ALA A 23 1.64 14.58 9.14
CA ALA A 23 0.34 14.58 9.82
C ALA A 23 0.48 14.09 11.26
N TYR A 24 0.02 14.89 12.19
CA TYR A 24 0.06 14.62 13.63
C TYR A 24 -1.35 14.65 14.22
N ARG A 25 -1.68 13.66 15.04
CA ARG A 25 -2.98 13.64 15.71
C ARG A 25 -3.00 14.65 16.87
N SER A 26 -3.99 15.52 16.86
CA SER A 26 -4.18 16.51 17.91
C SER A 26 -5.66 16.74 18.18
N ARG A 27 -6.17 16.24 19.30
CA ARG A 27 -7.52 16.52 19.84
C ARG A 27 -8.67 16.39 18.82
N GLY A 28 -8.71 15.28 18.10
CA GLY A 28 -9.77 15.04 17.11
C GLY A 28 -9.52 15.63 15.73
N TRP A 29 -8.39 16.31 15.56
CA TRP A 29 -7.92 16.82 14.28
C TRP A 29 -6.59 16.20 13.89
N TRP A 30 -6.27 16.31 12.63
CA TRP A 30 -4.94 16.01 12.11
C TRP A 30 -4.27 17.33 11.76
N ALA A 31 -3.24 17.69 12.50
CA ALA A 31 -2.40 18.82 12.16
C ALA A 31 -1.50 18.44 10.99
N LEU A 32 -1.50 19.26 9.95
CA LEU A 32 -0.72 19.03 8.75
C LEU A 32 0.39 20.06 8.66
N GLU A 33 1.62 19.58 8.59
CA GLU A 33 2.79 20.43 8.43
C GLU A 33 3.43 20.18 7.08
N ILE A 34 3.66 21.23 6.33
CA ILE A 34 4.40 21.15 5.07
C ILE A 34 5.65 22.02 5.24
N PRO A 35 6.75 21.46 5.79
CA PRO A 35 7.94 22.26 6.14
C PRO A 35 8.55 22.99 4.95
N SER A 36 8.60 22.37 3.79
CA SER A 36 9.20 22.95 2.59
C SER A 36 8.45 24.18 2.07
N ALA A 37 7.15 24.29 2.38
CA ALA A 37 6.33 25.44 2.02
C ALA A 37 6.07 26.35 3.21
N GLN A 38 6.51 26.00 4.40
CA GLN A 38 6.23 26.70 5.67
C GLN A 38 4.72 26.87 5.89
N VAL A 39 3.95 25.84 5.58
CA VAL A 39 2.49 25.84 5.67
C VAL A 39 2.05 24.93 6.81
N PHE A 40 1.09 25.41 7.59
CA PHE A 40 0.42 24.63 8.63
C PHE A 40 -1.07 24.71 8.37
N THR A 41 -1.74 23.57 8.42
CA THR A 41 -3.19 23.49 8.30
C THR A 41 -3.70 22.30 9.10
N GLN A 42 -4.96 21.99 9.03
CA GLN A 42 -5.54 20.86 9.75
C GLN A 42 -6.74 20.29 9.00
N THR A 43 -7.00 19.03 9.23
CA THR A 43 -8.16 18.34 8.68
C THR A 43 -8.73 17.38 9.73
N ARG A 44 -9.99 17.02 9.59
CA ARG A 44 -10.61 16.04 10.48
C ARG A 44 -10.33 14.60 10.08
N ARG A 45 -10.01 14.37 8.80
CA ARG A 45 -9.86 13.03 8.25
C ARG A 45 -8.58 12.96 7.42
N LEU A 46 -7.86 11.85 7.57
CA LEU A 46 -6.63 11.64 6.79
C LEU A 46 -6.89 11.52 5.29
N ASP A 47 -8.03 11.00 4.89
CA ASP A 47 -8.37 10.87 3.47
C ASP A 47 -8.55 12.22 2.76
N THR A 48 -8.75 13.31 3.52
CA THR A 48 -8.82 14.67 2.98
C THR A 48 -7.53 15.47 3.18
N ALA A 49 -6.50 14.86 3.77
CA ALA A 49 -5.25 15.55 4.09
C ALA A 49 -4.55 16.08 2.85
N GLU A 50 -4.49 15.29 1.79
CA GLU A 50 -3.84 15.70 0.55
C GLU A 50 -4.52 16.92 -0.07
N ALA A 51 -5.85 16.89 -0.20
CA ALA A 51 -6.61 18.00 -0.77
C ALA A 51 -6.49 19.26 0.09
N THR A 52 -6.57 19.11 1.41
CA THR A 52 -6.43 20.23 2.36
C THR A 52 -5.04 20.86 2.27
N ALA A 53 -4.00 20.02 2.17
CA ALA A 53 -2.63 20.52 2.03
C ALA A 53 -2.44 21.26 0.71
N LYS A 54 -2.97 20.74 -0.40
CA LYS A 54 -2.90 21.41 -1.71
C LYS A 54 -3.55 22.79 -1.67
N ASP A 55 -4.72 22.88 -1.06
CA ASP A 55 -5.43 24.17 -0.93
C ASP A 55 -4.59 25.17 -0.12
N ALA A 56 -4.03 24.74 1.00
CA ALA A 56 -3.23 25.62 1.86
C ALA A 56 -1.93 26.06 1.17
N ILE A 57 -1.25 25.15 0.48
CA ILE A 57 -0.04 25.45 -0.27
C ILE A 57 -0.37 26.42 -1.43
N GLY A 58 -1.46 26.15 -2.13
CA GLY A 58 -1.92 27.00 -3.23
C GLY A 58 -2.17 28.43 -2.81
N LEU A 59 -2.79 28.62 -1.65
CA LEU A 59 -3.01 29.95 -1.08
C LEU A 59 -1.69 30.63 -0.69
N MET A 60 -0.78 29.91 -0.09
CA MET A 60 0.49 30.45 0.36
C MET A 60 1.40 30.85 -0.81
N LEU A 61 1.43 30.05 -1.86
CA LEU A 61 2.32 30.24 -3.01
C LEU A 61 1.65 30.97 -4.18
N ASP A 62 0.37 31.30 -4.03
CA ASP A 62 -0.45 31.94 -5.08
C ASP A 62 -0.42 31.13 -6.39
N VAL A 63 -0.66 29.83 -6.27
CA VAL A 63 -0.75 28.90 -7.40
C VAL A 63 -2.04 28.08 -7.28
N THR A 64 -2.45 27.48 -8.39
CA THR A 64 -3.63 26.61 -8.36
C THR A 64 -3.32 25.30 -7.65
N PRO A 65 -4.24 24.76 -6.83
CA PRO A 65 -4.01 23.48 -6.14
C PRO A 65 -3.67 22.33 -7.09
N GLU A 66 -4.18 22.36 -8.32
CA GLU A 66 -3.95 21.33 -9.33
C GLU A 66 -2.51 21.26 -9.80
N SER A 67 -1.74 22.34 -9.64
CA SER A 67 -0.32 22.37 -9.99
C SER A 67 0.58 21.78 -8.91
N ILE A 68 0.01 21.40 -7.75
CA ILE A 68 0.74 20.90 -6.59
C ILE A 68 0.62 19.40 -6.53
N VAL A 69 1.75 18.72 -6.33
CA VAL A 69 1.81 17.26 -6.15
C VAL A 69 2.21 16.97 -4.71
N ILE A 70 1.40 16.20 -4.01
CA ILE A 70 1.74 15.66 -2.70
C ILE A 70 2.34 14.27 -2.92
N GLU A 71 3.63 14.16 -2.69
CA GLU A 71 4.35 12.91 -2.88
C GLU A 71 4.01 11.88 -1.80
N ASP A 72 3.89 12.35 -0.57
CA ASP A 72 3.62 11.48 0.57
C ASP A 72 2.96 12.27 1.69
N VAL A 73 2.10 11.58 2.43
CA VAL A 73 1.54 12.08 3.70
C VAL A 73 2.05 11.15 4.80
N LYS A 74 3.05 11.62 5.54
CA LYS A 74 3.65 10.86 6.65
C LYS A 74 2.80 11.02 7.89
N VAL A 75 2.17 9.95 8.31
CA VAL A 75 1.37 9.94 9.54
C VAL A 75 2.29 9.59 10.71
N HIS A 76 2.38 10.50 11.68
CA HIS A 76 3.18 10.31 12.87
C HIS A 76 2.32 9.71 13.97
N LEU A 77 2.68 8.49 14.37
CA LEU A 77 2.02 7.75 15.43
C LEU A 77 2.86 7.79 16.70
N THR A 78 2.27 7.43 17.83
CA THR A 78 3.05 7.22 19.05
C THR A 78 3.93 5.97 18.89
N ASP A 79 4.99 5.86 19.69
CA ASP A 79 5.89 4.71 19.63
C ASP A 79 5.15 3.38 19.84
N ASP A 80 4.17 3.36 20.74
CA ASP A 80 3.34 2.17 20.97
C ASP A 80 2.49 1.83 19.75
N GLN A 81 1.87 2.83 19.14
CA GLN A 81 1.07 2.63 17.93
C GLN A 81 1.92 2.15 16.75
N GLU A 82 3.13 2.69 16.61
CA GLU A 82 4.05 2.24 15.55
C GLU A 82 4.45 0.78 15.74
N ARG A 83 4.77 0.38 16.97
CA ARG A 83 5.11 -1.02 17.28
C ARG A 83 3.94 -1.97 16.99
N ASP A 84 2.74 -1.58 17.42
CA ASP A 84 1.54 -2.37 17.20
C ASP A 84 1.22 -2.49 15.71
N LEU A 85 1.40 -1.40 14.96
CA LEU A 85 1.20 -1.39 13.51
C LEU A 85 2.20 -2.32 12.81
N GLU A 86 3.47 -2.21 13.15
CA GLU A 86 4.52 -3.07 12.57
C GLU A 86 4.25 -4.55 12.86
N GLU A 87 3.86 -4.87 14.09
CA GLU A 87 3.53 -6.24 14.47
C GLU A 87 2.31 -6.75 13.72
N ALA A 88 1.25 -5.94 13.64
CA ALA A 88 0.04 -6.30 12.91
C ALA A 88 0.32 -6.54 11.42
N GLN A 89 1.13 -5.66 10.81
CA GLN A 89 1.51 -5.80 9.39
C GLN A 89 2.36 -7.04 9.16
N ARG A 90 3.30 -7.34 10.05
CA ARG A 90 4.13 -8.54 9.97
C ARG A 90 3.28 -9.81 10.06
N ARG A 91 2.33 -9.85 11.01
CA ARG A 91 1.43 -11.00 11.16
C ARG A 91 0.54 -11.18 9.94
N ALA A 92 0.04 -10.08 9.38
CA ALA A 92 -0.76 -10.13 8.16
C ALA A 92 0.05 -10.66 6.98
N HIS A 93 1.29 -10.21 6.84
CA HIS A 93 2.21 -10.69 5.81
C HIS A 93 2.51 -12.19 5.96
N ASP A 94 2.83 -12.64 7.18
CA ASP A 94 3.10 -14.04 7.47
C ASP A 94 1.87 -14.92 7.18
N ALA A 95 0.68 -14.44 7.51
CA ALA A 95 -0.57 -15.14 7.21
C ALA A 95 -0.80 -15.26 5.69
N ASP A 96 -0.52 -14.21 4.93
CA ASP A 96 -0.64 -14.23 3.47
C ASP A 96 0.37 -15.20 2.84
N LEU A 97 1.60 -15.24 3.35
CA LEU A 97 2.60 -16.21 2.89
C LEU A 97 2.17 -17.65 3.18
N ALA A 98 1.68 -17.91 4.39
CA ALA A 98 1.21 -19.24 4.78
C ALA A 98 0.02 -19.68 3.91
N LYS A 99 -0.89 -18.75 3.62
CA LYS A 99 -2.04 -18.98 2.75
C LYS A 99 -1.61 -19.30 1.32
N HIS A 100 -0.61 -18.57 0.82
CA HIS A 100 -0.05 -18.80 -0.51
C HIS A 100 0.64 -20.17 -0.60
N GLU A 101 1.46 -20.53 0.39
CA GLU A 101 2.13 -21.83 0.47
C GLU A 101 1.12 -22.98 0.55
N SER A 102 0.05 -22.80 1.33
CA SER A 102 -1.03 -23.77 1.43
C SER A 102 -1.72 -23.99 0.09
N ARG A 103 -1.98 -22.90 -0.64
CA ARG A 103 -2.58 -22.97 -1.98
C ARG A 103 -1.70 -23.74 -2.96
N LEU A 104 -0.39 -23.47 -2.95
CA LEU A 104 0.57 -24.16 -3.80
C LEU A 104 0.63 -25.66 -3.47
N ALA A 105 0.62 -26.01 -2.19
CA ALA A 105 0.62 -27.41 -1.75
C ALA A 105 -0.65 -28.15 -2.22
N MET A 106 -1.81 -27.49 -2.09
CA MET A 106 -3.08 -28.05 -2.57
C MET A 106 -3.08 -28.21 -4.09
N SER A 107 -2.56 -27.23 -4.80
CA SER A 107 -2.47 -27.26 -6.26
C SER A 107 -1.61 -28.43 -6.74
N ARG A 108 -0.46 -28.65 -6.09
CA ARG A 108 0.41 -29.80 -6.38
C ARG A 108 -0.27 -31.13 -6.09
N LEU A 109 -1.01 -31.21 -4.98
CA LEU A 109 -1.75 -32.42 -4.63
C LEU A 109 -2.84 -32.74 -5.67
N VAL A 110 -3.59 -31.73 -6.08
CA VAL A 110 -4.61 -31.90 -7.13
C VAL A 110 -3.98 -32.39 -8.42
N THR A 111 -2.85 -31.81 -8.83
CA THR A 111 -2.12 -32.24 -10.03
C THR A 111 -1.69 -33.70 -9.94
N ARG A 112 -1.14 -34.11 -8.79
CA ARG A 112 -0.72 -35.50 -8.58
C ARG A 112 -1.92 -36.46 -8.68
N MET A 113 -3.04 -36.12 -8.02
CA MET A 113 -4.24 -36.93 -8.08
C MET A 113 -4.79 -37.03 -9.50
N ARG A 114 -4.75 -35.94 -10.27
CA ARG A 114 -5.18 -35.96 -11.67
C ARG A 114 -4.25 -36.85 -12.53
N ASN A 115 -2.96 -36.81 -12.27
CA ASN A 115 -2.02 -37.70 -12.96
C ASN A 115 -2.26 -39.20 -12.63
N ASP A 116 -2.80 -39.46 -11.44
CA ASP A 116 -3.25 -40.80 -11.04
C ASP A 116 -4.63 -41.14 -11.54
N HIS A 117 -5.20 -40.33 -12.46
CA HIS A 117 -6.50 -40.51 -13.10
C HIS A 117 -7.69 -40.41 -12.15
N ILE A 118 -7.54 -39.71 -11.02
CA ILE A 118 -8.66 -39.44 -10.10
C ILE A 118 -9.51 -38.28 -10.69
N SER A 119 -10.80 -38.47 -10.72
CA SER A 119 -11.71 -37.45 -11.27
C SER A 119 -11.76 -36.21 -10.38
N LEU A 120 -12.07 -35.04 -10.97
CA LEU A 120 -12.27 -33.79 -10.21
C LEU A 120 -13.34 -33.95 -9.13
N ARG A 121 -14.38 -34.70 -9.40
CA ARG A 121 -15.47 -34.98 -8.44
C ARG A 121 -14.94 -35.72 -7.23
N ASP A 122 -14.14 -36.74 -7.44
CA ASP A 122 -13.56 -37.54 -6.35
C ASP A 122 -12.56 -36.73 -5.54
N ILE A 123 -11.72 -35.94 -6.22
CA ILE A 123 -10.76 -35.03 -5.54
C ILE A 123 -11.51 -34.05 -4.66
N ALA A 124 -12.58 -33.42 -5.17
CA ALA A 124 -13.41 -32.50 -4.40
C ALA A 124 -13.98 -33.18 -3.14
N HIS A 125 -14.42 -34.41 -3.27
CA HIS A 125 -14.92 -35.18 -2.13
C HIS A 125 -13.82 -35.50 -1.12
N ILE A 126 -12.65 -35.93 -1.58
CA ILE A 126 -11.49 -36.26 -0.73
C ILE A 126 -11.02 -35.03 0.07
N LEU A 127 -10.94 -33.87 -0.60
CA LEU A 127 -10.41 -32.63 -0.01
C LEU A 127 -11.48 -31.83 0.74
N GLY A 128 -12.77 -32.21 0.65
CA GLY A 128 -13.84 -31.44 1.24
C GLY A 128 -14.04 -30.06 0.59
N LEU A 129 -13.70 -29.92 -0.69
CA LEU A 129 -13.81 -28.68 -1.44
C LEU A 129 -14.93 -28.78 -2.49
N SER A 130 -15.35 -27.62 -3.02
CA SER A 130 -16.26 -27.59 -4.15
C SER A 130 -15.54 -28.05 -5.43
N HIS A 131 -16.31 -28.59 -6.38
CA HIS A 131 -15.79 -28.97 -7.69
C HIS A 131 -15.10 -27.77 -8.39
N GLN A 132 -15.71 -26.59 -8.30
CA GLN A 132 -15.20 -25.36 -8.87
C GLN A 132 -13.84 -24.97 -8.25
N ARG A 133 -13.70 -25.13 -6.92
CA ARG A 133 -12.42 -24.82 -6.24
C ARG A 133 -11.31 -25.75 -6.69
N VAL A 134 -11.60 -27.04 -6.85
CA VAL A 134 -10.62 -28.02 -7.34
C VAL A 134 -10.20 -27.69 -8.77
N ALA A 135 -11.13 -27.31 -9.64
CA ALA A 135 -10.84 -26.89 -11.00
C ALA A 135 -9.94 -25.66 -11.04
N GLN A 136 -10.15 -24.69 -10.14
CA GLN A 136 -9.29 -23.51 -10.01
C GLN A 136 -7.86 -23.90 -9.59
N LEU A 137 -7.72 -24.81 -8.62
CA LEU A 137 -6.41 -25.29 -8.17
C LEU A 137 -5.65 -26.01 -9.28
N GLU A 138 -6.35 -26.78 -10.09
CA GLU A 138 -5.75 -27.44 -11.27
C GLU A 138 -5.28 -26.39 -12.29
N ALA A 139 -6.08 -25.38 -12.57
CA ALA A 139 -5.74 -24.31 -13.51
C ALA A 139 -4.55 -23.47 -13.01
N GLU A 140 -4.48 -23.17 -11.72
CA GLU A 140 -3.35 -22.47 -11.10
C GLU A 140 -2.03 -23.23 -11.27
N ALA A 141 -2.08 -24.57 -11.14
CA ALA A 141 -0.91 -25.43 -11.33
C ALA A 141 -0.38 -25.35 -12.76
N ARG A 142 -1.27 -25.26 -13.74
CA ARG A 142 -0.87 -25.13 -15.16
C ARG A 142 -0.25 -23.77 -15.46
N GLY A 143 -0.81 -22.70 -14.87
CA GLY A 143 -0.31 -21.33 -15.05
C GLY A 143 1.08 -21.12 -14.45
N SER A 144 1.44 -21.87 -13.39
CA SER A 144 2.75 -21.75 -12.76
C SER A 144 3.87 -22.47 -13.55
N GLY A 145 3.51 -23.33 -14.49
CA GLY A 145 4.46 -24.07 -15.31
C GLY A 145 4.91 -23.38 -16.58
N ASP A 146 4.32 -22.23 -16.90
CA ASP A 146 4.51 -21.56 -18.19
C ASP A 146 5.42 -20.32 -18.09
N HIS A 147 6.23 -20.24 -17.02
CA HIS A 147 7.10 -19.09 -16.76
C HIS A 147 8.60 -19.45 -16.77
N ASP A 148 8.96 -20.52 -17.47
CA ASP A 148 10.37 -20.86 -17.73
C ASP A 148 10.76 -20.54 -19.16
#